data_76d91cbaa25ac3a4bd2435fb93f633be
#
_entry.id   76d91cbaa25ac3a4bd2435fb93f633be
#
_cell.length_a   1.000
_cell.length_b   1.000
_cell.length_c   1.000
_cell.angle_alpha   90.00
_cell.angle_beta   90.00
_cell.angle_gamma   90.00
#
_symmetry.space_group_name_H-M   'P 1'
#
loop_
_entity.id
_entity.type
_entity.pdbx_description
1 polymer ?
#
loop_
_entity_poly.entity_id
_entity_poly.type
_entity_poly.pdbx_seq_one_letter_code
_entity_poly.pdbx_strand_id
1 'polypeptide(L)'
;MTNDLMLVGSIPYDTVEKVFNAIGPKLGKWMPFLPDGEVGDRIHWIAHLAYRVFHGHPDVETLERPMTEEGIEDWRVGTGSWKFKVKPGTKQVRFGDHGWRLGYARDAINSYFVFKTLREQGVIPNHLRFQVSLPLTASGIRLYFQDPNDYPLIRDGFTEALHHEVATIFNHIPHEDLAIQWDCAIEDTLIEQALSTAGKANDNVKDMVTELFAPASEVCSHIPSNVQVGYHACYGTSTGWPVREPQDLTGVVLLCNAGVSQSGREVNFLHLPTVSSGEDVDAYVAPLADLQTNGARVYI
;
A
#
# COMPACT_ATOMS: atom_id res chain seq x y z
N MET A 1 -19.83 -4.34 19.15
CA MET A 1 -19.69 -3.27 18.14
C MET A 1 -19.56 -3.94 16.78
N THR A 2 -20.32 -3.51 15.81
CA THR A 2 -20.19 -4.00 14.44
C THR A 2 -19.03 -3.27 13.80
N ASN A 3 -18.00 -3.97 13.36
CA ASN A 3 -16.87 -3.38 12.63
C ASN A 3 -17.17 -3.41 11.13
N ASP A 4 -18.16 -2.66 10.71
CA ASP A 4 -18.77 -2.83 9.38
C ASP A 4 -18.18 -1.85 8.35
N LEU A 5 -17.35 -0.90 8.78
CA LEU A 5 -16.75 0.12 7.94
C LEU A 5 -15.23 0.09 8.06
N MET A 6 -14.56 0.12 6.92
CA MET A 6 -13.11 0.34 6.83
C MET A 6 -12.82 1.46 5.84
N LEU A 7 -11.87 2.32 6.17
CA LEU A 7 -11.35 3.34 5.26
C LEU A 7 -10.02 2.87 4.69
N VAL A 8 -9.81 3.13 3.40
CA VAL A 8 -8.59 2.69 2.69
C VAL A 8 -7.34 3.35 3.26
N GLY A 9 -7.31 4.67 3.33
CA GLY A 9 -6.13 5.43 3.76
C GLY A 9 -6.33 6.91 3.48
N SER A 10 -6.31 7.31 2.22
CA SER A 10 -6.43 8.72 1.81
C SER A 10 -7.80 9.31 2.13
N ILE A 11 -7.81 10.49 2.77
CA ILE A 11 -9.02 11.24 3.12
C ILE A 11 -8.78 12.71 2.76
N PRO A 12 -9.70 13.39 2.06
CA PRO A 12 -9.48 14.72 1.47
C PRO A 12 -9.52 15.86 2.50
N TYR A 13 -8.63 15.85 3.48
CA TYR A 13 -8.38 16.92 4.43
C TYR A 13 -6.92 17.36 4.37
N ASP A 14 -6.65 18.58 4.82
CA ASP A 14 -5.30 19.18 4.75
C ASP A 14 -4.38 18.71 5.89
N THR A 15 -4.94 18.27 7.02
CA THR A 15 -4.18 17.89 8.21
C THR A 15 -4.74 16.65 8.89
N VAL A 16 -3.86 15.89 9.53
CA VAL A 16 -4.21 14.70 10.34
C VAL A 16 -5.23 15.03 11.42
N GLU A 17 -5.10 16.18 12.09
CA GLU A 17 -6.03 16.63 13.11
C GLU A 17 -7.43 16.82 12.54
N LYS A 18 -7.59 17.44 11.34
CA LYS A 18 -8.87 17.58 10.67
C LYS A 18 -9.50 16.23 10.33
N VAL A 19 -8.69 15.28 9.84
CA VAL A 19 -9.14 13.91 9.57
C VAL A 19 -9.73 13.28 10.81
N PHE A 20 -9.00 13.26 11.90
CA PHE A 20 -9.42 12.59 13.13
C PHE A 20 -10.64 13.25 13.78
N ASN A 21 -10.69 14.57 13.80
CA ASN A 21 -11.87 15.31 14.31
C ASN A 21 -13.13 15.13 13.43
N ALA A 22 -12.95 14.94 12.12
CA ALA A 22 -14.09 14.75 11.22
C ALA A 22 -14.62 13.31 11.25
N ILE A 23 -13.73 12.33 11.31
CA ILE A 23 -14.07 10.90 11.14
C ILE A 23 -14.32 10.22 12.51
N GLY A 24 -13.42 10.42 13.48
CA GLY A 24 -13.47 9.74 14.77
C GLY A 24 -14.83 9.80 15.47
N PRO A 25 -15.40 10.98 15.74
CA PRO A 25 -16.69 11.11 16.41
C PRO A 25 -17.89 10.59 15.60
N LYS A 26 -17.82 10.67 14.28
CA LYS A 26 -18.95 10.36 13.40
C LYS A 26 -19.00 8.89 12.99
N LEU A 27 -17.88 8.33 12.58
CA LEU A 27 -17.82 7.00 12.00
C LEU A 27 -17.10 5.98 12.90
N GLY A 28 -16.29 6.43 13.86
CA GLY A 28 -15.42 5.57 14.66
C GLY A 28 -16.11 4.42 15.37
N LYS A 29 -17.39 4.56 15.73
CA LYS A 29 -18.14 3.47 16.40
C LYS A 29 -18.38 2.23 15.52
N TRP A 30 -18.25 2.36 14.19
CA TRP A 30 -18.42 1.26 13.22
C TRP A 30 -17.09 0.76 12.64
N MET A 31 -15.97 1.39 13.02
CA MET A 31 -14.67 1.12 12.44
C MET A 31 -13.77 0.36 13.43
N PRO A 32 -12.91 -0.57 12.97
CA PRO A 32 -11.85 -1.14 13.78
C PRO A 32 -10.57 -0.29 13.77
N PHE A 33 -10.35 0.45 12.69
CA PHE A 33 -9.12 1.21 12.42
C PHE A 33 -9.44 2.62 11.95
N LEU A 34 -8.51 3.55 12.19
CA LEU A 34 -8.61 4.92 11.71
C LEU A 34 -7.27 5.34 11.08
N PRO A 35 -7.22 5.55 9.76
CA PRO A 35 -6.04 6.06 9.07
C PRO A 35 -5.87 7.56 9.28
N ASP A 36 -4.66 8.07 9.07
CA ASP A 36 -4.34 9.50 9.20
C ASP A 36 -4.73 10.34 7.96
N GLY A 37 -5.32 9.71 6.97
CA GLY A 37 -5.81 10.36 5.77
C GLY A 37 -4.74 10.60 4.71
N GLU A 38 -3.50 10.18 4.92
CA GLU A 38 -2.38 10.36 3.99
C GLU A 38 -2.23 11.81 3.52
N VAL A 39 -2.38 12.73 4.46
CA VAL A 39 -2.40 14.17 4.19
C VAL A 39 -1.03 14.71 3.73
N GLY A 40 -1.05 15.92 3.19
CA GLY A 40 0.16 16.60 2.71
C GLY A 40 0.76 15.91 1.48
N ASP A 41 2.05 15.67 1.49
CA ASP A 41 2.75 15.09 0.34
C ASP A 41 2.33 13.65 0.02
N ARG A 42 1.69 12.94 0.97
CA ARG A 42 1.18 11.58 0.77
C ARG A 42 -0.19 11.52 0.09
N ILE A 43 -0.84 12.66 -0.16
CA ILE A 43 -2.16 12.71 -0.83
C ILE A 43 -2.17 12.07 -2.22
N HIS A 44 -1.01 11.97 -2.86
CA HIS A 44 -0.81 11.28 -4.13
C HIS A 44 -0.18 9.90 -3.93
N TRP A 45 -0.48 9.26 -2.80
CA TRP A 45 -0.01 7.93 -2.41
C TRP A 45 1.52 7.81 -2.50
N ILE A 46 2.08 6.94 -3.39
CA ILE A 46 3.52 6.72 -3.51
C ILE A 46 4.28 7.83 -4.25
N ALA A 47 3.60 8.83 -4.81
CA ALA A 47 4.27 9.87 -5.62
C ALA A 47 5.35 10.62 -4.84
N HIS A 48 5.18 10.77 -3.53
CA HIS A 48 6.18 11.41 -2.67
C HIS A 48 7.53 10.69 -2.67
N LEU A 49 7.59 9.38 -2.91
CA LEU A 49 8.83 8.62 -3.01
C LEU A 49 9.70 9.13 -4.17
N ALA A 50 9.09 9.51 -5.30
CA ALA A 50 9.82 9.96 -6.47
C ALA A 50 10.67 11.20 -6.18
N TYR A 51 10.09 12.25 -5.59
CA TYR A 51 10.80 13.50 -5.35
C TYR A 51 11.49 13.60 -3.99
N ARG A 52 11.04 12.83 -2.99
CA ARG A 52 11.66 12.84 -1.66
C ARG A 52 12.78 11.81 -1.51
N VAL A 53 12.70 10.69 -2.22
CA VAL A 53 13.60 9.55 -2.04
C VAL A 53 14.45 9.31 -3.29
N PHE A 54 13.82 9.11 -4.45
CA PHE A 54 14.54 8.66 -5.64
C PHE A 54 15.27 9.80 -6.34
N HIS A 55 14.64 10.96 -6.50
CA HIS A 55 15.18 12.14 -7.23
C HIS A 55 16.40 12.67 -6.52
N GLY A 56 17.13 12.54 -5.92
CA GLY A 56 18.35 13.07 -5.31
C GLY A 56 19.24 11.96 -4.78
N HIS A 57 18.79 10.70 -4.90
CA HIS A 57 19.55 9.58 -4.40
C HIS A 57 20.91 9.45 -5.11
N PRO A 58 22.03 9.28 -4.38
CA PRO A 58 23.38 9.28 -4.97
C PRO A 58 23.59 8.21 -6.04
N ASP A 59 22.93 7.04 -5.92
CA ASP A 59 23.08 5.91 -6.83
C ASP A 59 22.01 5.85 -7.92
N VAL A 60 21.09 6.84 -7.96
CA VAL A 60 19.98 6.90 -8.91
C VAL A 60 20.12 8.10 -9.82
N GLU A 61 19.80 7.93 -11.09
CA GLU A 61 19.71 8.99 -12.10
C GLU A 61 18.24 9.22 -12.46
N THR A 62 17.81 10.47 -12.47
CA THR A 62 16.48 10.86 -12.95
C THR A 62 16.50 10.97 -14.47
N LEU A 63 15.69 10.14 -15.15
CA LEU A 63 15.55 10.15 -16.60
C LEU A 63 14.44 11.09 -17.06
N GLU A 64 13.29 11.03 -16.39
CA GLU A 64 12.11 11.82 -16.71
C GLU A 64 11.56 12.49 -15.45
N ARG A 65 11.04 13.68 -15.63
CA ARG A 65 10.36 14.48 -14.60
C ARG A 65 8.96 14.84 -15.06
N PRO A 66 8.00 15.00 -14.14
CA PRO A 66 6.66 15.42 -14.52
C PRO A 66 6.68 16.84 -15.09
N MET A 67 5.95 17.01 -16.20
CA MET A 67 5.81 18.28 -16.90
C MET A 67 4.34 18.57 -17.12
N THR A 68 3.95 19.84 -16.99
CA THR A 68 2.63 20.29 -17.42
C THR A 68 2.53 20.31 -18.95
N GLU A 69 1.34 20.51 -19.50
CA GLU A 69 1.12 20.66 -20.94
C GLU A 69 1.94 21.86 -21.52
N GLU A 70 2.18 22.90 -20.70
CA GLU A 70 2.99 24.06 -21.06
C GLU A 70 4.50 23.82 -20.94
N GLY A 71 4.93 22.61 -20.56
CA GLY A 71 6.33 22.24 -20.42
C GLY A 71 7.00 22.76 -19.16
N ILE A 72 6.23 23.05 -18.11
CA ILE A 72 6.73 23.48 -16.79
C ILE A 72 6.85 22.25 -15.89
N GLU A 73 7.97 22.08 -15.19
CA GLU A 73 8.11 21.03 -14.19
C GLU A 73 7.08 21.20 -13.07
N ASP A 74 6.28 20.17 -12.82
CA ASP A 74 5.35 20.12 -11.69
C ASP A 74 5.35 18.74 -11.07
N TRP A 75 5.93 18.61 -9.89
CA TRP A 75 6.02 17.35 -9.13
C TRP A 75 4.67 16.71 -8.80
N ARG A 76 3.57 17.47 -8.90
CA ARG A 76 2.19 17.02 -8.67
C ARG A 76 1.57 16.34 -9.88
N VAL A 77 2.18 16.48 -11.05
CA VAL A 77 1.67 15.86 -12.27
C VAL A 77 1.95 14.37 -12.24
N GLY A 78 0.93 13.59 -12.03
CA GLY A 78 0.84 12.13 -12.18
C GLY A 78 2.01 11.30 -11.61
N THR A 79 1.68 10.25 -10.89
CA THR A 79 2.66 9.32 -10.28
C THR A 79 3.59 8.67 -11.31
N GLY A 80 3.09 8.38 -12.51
CA GLY A 80 3.82 7.66 -13.55
C GLY A 80 4.78 8.52 -14.39
N SER A 81 4.84 9.84 -14.15
CA SER A 81 5.64 10.75 -14.97
C SER A 81 7.12 10.78 -14.58
N TRP A 82 7.49 10.30 -13.40
CA TRP A 82 8.87 10.16 -13.01
C TRP A 82 9.46 8.85 -13.53
N LYS A 83 10.68 8.90 -14.08
CA LYS A 83 11.45 7.71 -14.45
C LYS A 83 12.87 7.82 -13.94
N PHE A 84 13.37 6.71 -13.45
CA PHE A 84 14.70 6.60 -12.87
C PHE A 84 15.43 5.37 -13.39
N LYS A 85 16.73 5.41 -13.27
CA LYS A 85 17.59 4.22 -13.44
C LYS A 85 18.69 4.20 -12.39
N VAL A 86 19.27 3.05 -12.17
CA VAL A 86 20.47 2.90 -11.33
C VAL A 86 21.70 3.38 -12.11
N LYS A 87 22.55 4.14 -11.46
CA LYS A 87 23.80 4.62 -12.09
C LYS A 87 24.73 3.46 -12.43
N PRO A 88 25.47 3.53 -13.55
CA PRO A 88 26.39 2.46 -13.95
C PRO A 88 27.43 2.16 -12.86
N GLY A 89 27.67 0.87 -12.61
CA GLY A 89 28.64 0.41 -11.62
C GLY A 89 28.14 0.31 -10.18
N THR A 90 26.91 0.76 -9.88
CA THR A 90 26.27 0.55 -8.59
C THR A 90 26.04 -0.95 -8.35
N LYS A 91 26.48 -1.44 -7.21
CA LYS A 91 26.31 -2.85 -6.82
C LYS A 91 25.18 -3.08 -5.81
N GLN A 92 24.80 -2.04 -5.11
CA GLN A 92 23.73 -2.04 -4.12
C GLN A 92 23.15 -0.64 -4.02
N VAL A 93 21.83 -0.54 -3.98
CA VAL A 93 21.10 0.70 -3.65
C VAL A 93 20.57 0.57 -2.24
N ARG A 94 20.76 1.59 -1.41
CA ARG A 94 20.34 1.57 0.00
C ARG A 94 19.48 2.79 0.29
N PHE A 95 18.20 2.54 0.54
CA PHE A 95 17.30 3.55 1.08
C PHE A 95 17.33 3.44 2.61
N GLY A 96 17.50 4.57 3.30
CA GLY A 96 17.57 4.61 4.76
C GLY A 96 18.87 5.16 5.33
N ASP A 97 19.92 5.18 4.54
CA ASP A 97 21.20 5.79 4.91
C ASP A 97 21.20 7.29 4.57
N HIS A 98 21.90 8.10 5.40
CA HIS A 98 22.17 9.51 5.12
C HIS A 98 20.94 10.41 4.79
N GLY A 99 19.76 10.08 5.32
CA GLY A 99 18.55 10.89 5.11
C GLY A 99 17.65 10.45 3.96
N TRP A 100 17.99 9.42 3.22
CA TRP A 100 17.20 8.89 2.09
C TRP A 100 16.11 7.89 2.51
N ARG A 101 15.63 7.99 3.75
CA ARG A 101 14.57 7.12 4.28
C ARG A 101 13.27 7.30 3.51
N LEU A 102 12.45 6.24 3.47
CA LEU A 102 11.15 6.28 2.78
C LEU A 102 10.19 7.28 3.43
N GLY A 103 10.26 7.45 4.76
CA GLY A 103 9.53 8.48 5.50
C GLY A 103 8.24 8.00 6.16
N TYR A 104 7.80 6.77 5.92
CA TYR A 104 6.56 6.23 6.49
C TYR A 104 6.57 6.20 8.01
N ALA A 105 7.67 5.76 8.63
CA ALA A 105 7.78 5.71 10.09
C ALA A 105 7.68 7.09 10.73
N ARG A 106 8.39 8.08 10.17
CA ARG A 106 8.33 9.45 10.68
C ARG A 106 6.91 9.99 10.65
N ASP A 107 6.23 9.82 9.50
CA ASP A 107 4.89 10.33 9.31
C ASP A 107 3.89 9.58 10.21
N ALA A 108 4.01 8.25 10.32
CA ALA A 108 3.17 7.44 11.21
C ALA A 108 3.33 7.84 12.68
N ILE A 109 4.56 8.03 13.17
CA ILE A 109 4.85 8.42 14.56
C ILE A 109 4.25 9.79 14.87
N ASN A 110 4.40 10.75 13.95
CA ASN A 110 3.83 12.09 14.11
C ASN A 110 2.30 12.05 14.11
N SER A 111 1.69 11.30 13.19
CA SER A 111 0.24 11.13 13.13
C SER A 111 -0.32 10.41 14.35
N TYR A 112 0.40 9.39 14.85
CA TYR A 112 0.01 8.68 16.07
C TYR A 112 0.04 9.57 17.31
N PHE A 113 0.96 10.52 17.40
CA PHE A 113 0.95 11.50 18.50
C PHE A 113 -0.35 12.29 18.54
N VAL A 114 -0.84 12.74 17.39
CA VAL A 114 -2.14 13.44 17.28
C VAL A 114 -3.30 12.47 17.60
N PHE A 115 -3.27 11.25 17.05
CA PHE A 115 -4.27 10.21 17.31
C PHE A 115 -4.41 9.92 18.81
N LYS A 116 -3.30 9.67 19.50
CA LYS A 116 -3.28 9.40 20.94
C LYS A 116 -3.85 10.56 21.74
N THR A 117 -3.42 11.79 21.43
CA THR A 117 -3.92 13.01 22.10
C THR A 117 -5.42 13.15 21.96
N LEU A 118 -5.97 13.00 20.76
CA LEU A 118 -7.40 13.12 20.52
C LEU A 118 -8.21 11.95 21.12
N ARG A 119 -7.62 10.76 21.20
CA ARG A 119 -8.22 9.63 21.92
C ARG A 119 -8.29 9.88 23.42
N GLU A 120 -7.25 10.42 24.05
CA GLU A 120 -7.23 10.82 25.45
C GLU A 120 -8.26 11.94 25.77
N GLN A 121 -8.55 12.79 24.78
CA GLN A 121 -9.60 13.82 24.87
C GLN A 121 -11.03 13.30 24.59
N GLY A 122 -11.17 12.01 24.25
CA GLY A 122 -12.47 11.39 23.95
C GLY A 122 -13.03 11.71 22.56
N VAL A 123 -12.24 12.31 21.68
CA VAL A 123 -12.63 12.59 20.28
C VAL A 123 -12.58 11.30 19.45
N ILE A 124 -11.55 10.48 19.66
CA ILE A 124 -11.41 9.17 19.02
C ILE A 124 -11.85 8.08 19.99
N PRO A 125 -12.75 7.17 19.59
CA PRO A 125 -13.14 6.02 20.41
C PRO A 125 -11.95 5.14 20.82
N ASN A 126 -11.92 4.70 22.09
CA ASN A 126 -10.79 3.95 22.67
C ASN A 126 -10.50 2.60 22.00
N HIS A 127 -11.47 2.00 21.33
CA HIS A 127 -11.31 0.70 20.67
C HIS A 127 -10.62 0.78 19.31
N LEU A 128 -10.53 2.00 18.74
CA LEU A 128 -9.90 2.17 17.43
C LEU A 128 -8.40 1.98 17.51
N ARG A 129 -7.86 1.25 16.53
CA ARG A 129 -6.43 1.21 16.27
C ARG A 129 -6.05 2.24 15.22
N PHE A 130 -4.84 2.71 15.30
CA PHE A 130 -4.25 3.58 14.30
C PHE A 130 -3.81 2.76 13.10
N GLN A 131 -4.30 3.09 11.91
CA GLN A 131 -3.97 2.40 10.66
C GLN A 131 -2.80 3.09 9.98
N VAL A 132 -1.81 2.30 9.57
CA VAL A 132 -0.69 2.72 8.73
C VAL A 132 -0.73 1.93 7.44
N SER A 133 -0.87 2.62 6.31
CA SER A 133 -0.82 2.03 4.97
C SER A 133 0.60 2.10 4.42
N LEU A 134 1.08 0.97 3.89
CA LEU A 134 2.39 0.80 3.30
C LEU A 134 2.26 0.12 1.94
N PRO A 135 2.98 0.57 0.90
CA PRO A 135 2.95 -0.13 -0.38
C PRO A 135 3.70 -1.45 -0.29
N LEU A 136 3.23 -2.47 -0.99
CA LEU A 136 4.08 -3.59 -1.34
C LEU A 136 5.26 -3.13 -2.20
N THR A 137 6.31 -3.92 -2.27
CA THR A 137 7.56 -3.52 -2.94
C THR A 137 7.36 -3.17 -4.40
N ALA A 138 6.61 -3.96 -5.18
CA ALA A 138 6.36 -3.62 -6.59
C ALA A 138 5.53 -2.34 -6.73
N SER A 139 4.53 -2.14 -5.88
CA SER A 139 3.76 -0.90 -5.81
C SER A 139 4.64 0.33 -5.52
N GLY A 140 5.63 0.19 -4.66
CA GLY A 140 6.53 1.31 -4.33
C GLY A 140 7.51 1.71 -5.43
N ILE A 141 7.91 0.77 -6.32
CA ILE A 141 9.05 1.00 -7.21
C ILE A 141 8.79 0.78 -8.71
N ARG A 142 7.86 -0.13 -9.09
CA ARG A 142 7.74 -0.61 -10.47
C ARG A 142 7.33 0.46 -11.49
N LEU A 143 6.59 1.47 -11.07
CA LEU A 143 6.22 2.59 -11.93
C LEU A 143 7.43 3.48 -12.28
N TYR A 144 8.42 3.51 -11.42
CA TYR A 144 9.56 4.43 -11.48
C TYR A 144 10.79 3.82 -12.12
N PHE A 145 11.06 2.53 -11.86
CA PHE A 145 12.22 1.79 -12.36
C PHE A 145 11.76 0.71 -13.34
N GLN A 146 11.92 1.00 -14.63
CA GLN A 146 11.40 0.15 -15.71
C GLN A 146 12.47 -0.77 -16.32
N ASP A 147 13.76 -0.50 -16.10
CA ASP A 147 14.84 -1.37 -16.57
C ASP A 147 14.86 -2.67 -15.76
N PRO A 148 14.66 -3.84 -16.40
CA PRO A 148 14.69 -5.12 -15.70
C PRO A 148 16.04 -5.45 -15.05
N ASN A 149 17.14 -4.84 -15.51
CA ASN A 149 18.46 -5.04 -14.91
C ASN A 149 18.62 -4.27 -13.60
N ASP A 150 17.94 -3.15 -13.44
CA ASP A 150 17.97 -2.34 -12.23
C ASP A 150 17.03 -2.89 -11.15
N TYR A 151 15.96 -3.58 -11.58
CA TYR A 151 14.88 -3.99 -10.70
C TYR A 151 15.33 -4.81 -9.47
N PRO A 152 16.21 -5.81 -9.57
CA PRO A 152 16.67 -6.55 -8.40
C PRO A 152 17.36 -5.67 -7.34
N LEU A 153 18.22 -4.73 -7.77
CA LEU A 153 18.93 -3.83 -6.85
C LEU A 153 17.98 -2.90 -6.11
N ILE A 154 17.02 -2.34 -6.85
CA ILE A 154 16.00 -1.44 -6.27
C ILE A 154 15.03 -2.20 -5.37
N ARG A 155 14.57 -3.38 -5.79
CA ARG A 155 13.70 -4.26 -5.00
C ARG A 155 14.32 -4.59 -3.65
N ASP A 156 15.56 -5.06 -3.66
CA ASP A 156 16.25 -5.48 -2.45
C ASP A 156 16.48 -4.29 -1.50
N GLY A 157 16.93 -3.15 -2.03
CA GLY A 157 17.13 -1.93 -1.24
C GLY A 157 15.81 -1.35 -0.69
N PHE A 158 14.73 -1.40 -1.47
CA PHE A 158 13.42 -0.92 -1.01
C PHE A 158 12.82 -1.84 0.05
N THR A 159 12.96 -3.16 -0.11
CA THR A 159 12.52 -4.15 0.88
C THR A 159 13.28 -3.99 2.20
N GLU A 160 14.61 -3.83 2.15
CA GLU A 160 15.44 -3.54 3.33
C GLU A 160 14.94 -2.26 4.05
N ALA A 161 14.65 -1.21 3.26
CA ALA A 161 14.13 0.04 3.82
C ALA A 161 12.75 -0.12 4.47
N LEU A 162 11.84 -0.90 3.87
CA LEU A 162 10.54 -1.21 4.48
C LEU A 162 10.69 -1.94 5.82
N HIS A 163 11.62 -2.88 5.93
CA HIS A 163 11.95 -3.51 7.22
C HIS A 163 12.31 -2.47 8.29
N HIS A 164 13.17 -1.52 7.95
CA HIS A 164 13.58 -0.45 8.87
C HIS A 164 12.44 0.48 9.24
N GLU A 165 11.59 0.86 8.27
CA GLU A 165 10.40 1.69 8.55
C GLU A 165 9.45 0.98 9.51
N VAL A 166 9.12 -0.28 9.21
CA VAL A 166 8.20 -1.10 10.02
C VAL A 166 8.78 -1.31 11.44
N ALA A 167 10.06 -1.66 11.57
CA ALA A 167 10.72 -1.80 12.88
C ALA A 167 10.70 -0.49 13.67
N THR A 168 10.90 0.65 12.99
CA THR A 168 10.84 1.96 13.63
C THR A 168 9.43 2.29 14.13
N ILE A 169 8.39 1.95 13.35
CA ILE A 169 6.98 2.11 13.76
C ILE A 169 6.72 1.31 15.05
N PHE A 170 7.10 0.04 15.10
CA PHE A 170 6.87 -0.82 16.30
C PHE A 170 7.60 -0.36 17.54
N ASN A 171 8.76 0.26 17.39
CA ASN A 171 9.51 0.79 18.52
C ASN A 171 8.88 2.04 19.14
N HIS A 172 7.95 2.71 18.43
CA HIS A 172 7.40 3.99 18.86
C HIS A 172 5.88 3.99 19.07
N ILE A 173 5.16 3.06 18.44
CA ILE A 173 3.71 2.94 18.55
C ILE A 173 3.36 1.65 19.27
N PRO A 174 2.55 1.68 20.36
CA PRO A 174 2.11 0.48 21.03
C PRO A 174 1.44 -0.50 20.06
N HIS A 175 1.81 -1.77 20.13
CA HIS A 175 1.36 -2.77 19.18
C HIS A 175 -0.16 -3.00 19.20
N GLU A 176 -0.75 -2.89 20.38
CA GLU A 176 -2.20 -2.99 20.58
C GLU A 176 -2.98 -1.84 19.95
N ASP A 177 -2.31 -0.72 19.68
CA ASP A 177 -2.89 0.44 19.04
C ASP A 177 -2.70 0.44 17.52
N LEU A 178 -1.98 -0.53 16.95
CA LEU A 178 -1.49 -0.48 15.58
C LEU A 178 -2.19 -1.49 14.66
N ALA A 179 -2.50 -1.05 13.46
CA ALA A 179 -2.87 -1.88 12.32
C ALA A 179 -2.02 -1.49 11.11
N ILE A 180 -1.41 -2.48 10.44
CA ILE A 180 -0.65 -2.30 9.19
C ILE A 180 -1.49 -2.78 8.02
N GLN A 181 -1.67 -1.94 7.04
CA GLN A 181 -2.28 -2.28 5.75
C GLN A 181 -1.23 -2.29 4.66
N TRP A 182 -1.14 -3.39 3.94
CA TRP A 182 -0.33 -3.48 2.73
C TRP A 182 -1.17 -3.14 1.50
N ASP A 183 -0.76 -2.11 0.78
CA ASP A 183 -1.43 -1.66 -0.44
C ASP A 183 -0.85 -2.35 -1.67
N CYS A 184 -1.70 -3.03 -2.43
CA CYS A 184 -1.38 -3.89 -3.56
C CYS A 184 -2.02 -3.33 -4.84
N ALA A 185 -1.46 -2.29 -5.43
CA ALA A 185 -2.01 -1.67 -6.63
C ALA A 185 -1.30 -2.15 -7.92
N ILE A 186 0.03 -2.15 -7.91
CA ILE A 186 0.81 -2.61 -9.06
C ILE A 186 0.83 -4.12 -9.13
N GLU A 187 0.88 -4.79 -7.99
CA GLU A 187 0.76 -6.25 -7.92
C GLU A 187 -0.54 -6.72 -8.58
N ASP A 188 -1.66 -6.11 -8.23
CA ASP A 188 -2.95 -6.40 -8.84
C ASP A 188 -2.93 -6.15 -10.36
N THR A 189 -2.41 -5.01 -10.80
CA THR A 189 -2.27 -4.69 -12.22
C THR A 189 -1.45 -5.73 -12.98
N LEU A 190 -0.35 -6.22 -12.40
CA LEU A 190 0.50 -7.25 -13.03
C LEU A 190 -0.20 -8.60 -13.11
N ILE A 191 -0.96 -8.97 -12.09
CA ILE A 191 -1.76 -10.20 -12.06
C ILE A 191 -2.85 -10.15 -13.13
N GLU A 192 -3.58 -9.05 -13.23
CA GLU A 192 -4.62 -8.86 -14.23
C GLU A 192 -4.05 -8.91 -15.67
N GLN A 193 -2.87 -8.33 -15.89
CA GLN A 193 -2.18 -8.42 -17.19
C GLN A 193 -1.80 -9.87 -17.53
N ALA A 194 -1.29 -10.61 -16.55
CA ALA A 194 -0.93 -12.01 -16.74
C ALA A 194 -2.15 -12.89 -17.01
N LEU A 195 -3.24 -12.68 -16.27
CA LEU A 195 -4.52 -13.37 -16.49
C LEU A 195 -5.07 -13.08 -17.89
N SER A 196 -5.09 -11.83 -18.32
CA SER A 196 -5.54 -11.42 -19.66
C SER A 196 -4.70 -12.08 -20.76
N THR A 197 -3.40 -12.22 -20.56
CA THR A 197 -2.48 -12.85 -21.53
C THR A 197 -2.65 -14.38 -21.55
N ALA A 198 -2.80 -15.01 -20.40
CA ALA A 198 -2.91 -16.46 -20.27
C ALA A 198 -4.33 -16.99 -20.51
N GLY A 199 -5.34 -16.10 -20.49
CA GLY A 199 -6.76 -16.45 -20.60
C GLY A 199 -7.36 -17.13 -19.36
N LYS A 200 -6.53 -17.45 -18.37
CA LYS A 200 -6.94 -18.06 -17.09
C LYS A 200 -5.80 -18.07 -16.07
N ALA A 201 -6.12 -18.32 -14.81
CA ALA A 201 -5.13 -18.64 -13.79
C ALA A 201 -4.45 -19.99 -14.12
N ASN A 202 -3.15 -19.97 -14.33
CA ASN A 202 -2.31 -21.14 -14.55
C ASN A 202 -1.09 -21.09 -13.61
N ASP A 203 -0.23 -22.10 -13.65
CA ASP A 203 0.91 -22.18 -12.72
C ASP A 203 1.89 -21.02 -12.89
N ASN A 204 2.12 -20.53 -14.11
CA ASN A 204 3.00 -19.37 -14.33
C ASN A 204 2.43 -18.10 -13.66
N VAL A 205 1.11 -17.89 -13.70
CA VAL A 205 0.46 -16.77 -13.01
C VAL A 205 0.61 -16.93 -11.50
N LYS A 206 0.41 -18.12 -10.95
CA LYS A 206 0.57 -18.41 -9.51
C LYS A 206 2.01 -18.22 -9.03
N ASP A 207 2.99 -18.67 -9.82
CA ASP A 207 4.40 -18.49 -9.53
C ASP A 207 4.75 -17.00 -9.50
N MET A 208 4.28 -16.22 -10.47
CA MET A 208 4.45 -14.76 -10.49
C MET A 208 3.82 -14.09 -9.26
N VAL A 209 2.61 -14.50 -8.87
CA VAL A 209 1.95 -13.98 -7.65
C VAL A 209 2.81 -14.29 -6.42
N THR A 210 3.35 -15.50 -6.33
CA THR A 210 4.25 -15.90 -5.24
C THR A 210 5.51 -15.01 -5.18
N GLU A 211 6.12 -14.75 -6.32
CA GLU A 211 7.31 -13.87 -6.40
C GLU A 211 7.00 -12.42 -6.01
N LEU A 212 5.82 -11.90 -6.38
CA LEU A 212 5.40 -10.55 -6.02
C LEU A 212 5.23 -10.37 -4.50
N PHE A 213 4.79 -11.42 -3.80
CA PHE A 213 4.57 -11.37 -2.34
C PHE A 213 5.82 -11.73 -1.52
N ALA A 214 6.84 -12.34 -2.09
CA ALA A 214 8.03 -12.76 -1.34
C ALA A 214 8.68 -11.63 -0.51
N PRO A 215 8.86 -10.38 -1.01
CA PRO A 215 9.39 -9.30 -0.21
C PRO A 215 8.48 -8.92 0.97
N ALA A 216 7.15 -8.91 0.78
CA ALA A 216 6.20 -8.62 1.84
C ALA A 216 6.18 -9.72 2.91
N SER A 217 6.28 -10.97 2.50
CA SER A 217 6.38 -12.12 3.42
C SER A 217 7.56 -11.98 4.38
N GLU A 218 8.71 -11.58 3.85
CA GLU A 218 9.90 -11.33 4.66
C GLU A 218 9.65 -10.24 5.71
N VAL A 219 9.08 -9.10 5.32
CA VAL A 219 8.75 -8.01 6.26
C VAL A 219 7.66 -8.45 7.26
N CYS A 220 6.59 -9.08 6.79
CA CYS A 220 5.44 -9.48 7.60
C CYS A 220 5.82 -10.45 8.72
N SER A 221 6.75 -11.38 8.46
CA SER A 221 7.19 -12.39 9.45
C SER A 221 7.78 -11.77 10.71
N HIS A 222 8.28 -10.54 10.65
CA HIS A 222 8.86 -9.80 11.77
C HIS A 222 7.85 -8.89 12.51
N ILE A 223 6.61 -8.77 12.01
CA ILE A 223 5.58 -7.96 12.66
C ILE A 223 5.07 -8.67 13.91
N PRO A 224 5.07 -8.03 15.10
CA PRO A 224 4.56 -8.63 16.33
C PRO A 224 3.11 -9.11 16.21
N SER A 225 2.79 -10.26 16.81
CA SER A 225 1.48 -10.93 16.66
C SER A 225 0.28 -10.12 17.17
N ASN A 226 0.51 -9.18 18.10
CA ASN A 226 -0.52 -8.28 18.63
C ASN A 226 -0.78 -7.03 17.77
N VAL A 227 0.02 -6.80 16.72
CA VAL A 227 -0.27 -5.82 15.64
C VAL A 227 -1.25 -6.46 14.68
N GLN A 228 -2.29 -5.75 14.27
CA GLN A 228 -3.17 -6.24 13.20
C GLN A 228 -2.56 -5.98 11.83
N VAL A 229 -2.70 -6.95 10.92
CA VAL A 229 -2.17 -6.86 9.56
C VAL A 229 -3.23 -7.26 8.56
N GLY A 230 -3.31 -6.53 7.46
CA GLY A 230 -4.17 -6.89 6.34
C GLY A 230 -3.67 -6.37 5.01
N TYR A 231 -4.39 -6.73 3.96
CA TYR A 231 -4.10 -6.36 2.58
C TYR A 231 -5.26 -5.58 1.98
N HIS A 232 -4.91 -4.53 1.24
CA HIS A 232 -5.83 -3.79 0.39
C HIS A 232 -5.45 -4.02 -1.07
N ALA A 233 -6.30 -4.73 -1.81
CA ALA A 233 -6.22 -4.80 -3.26
C ALA A 233 -6.81 -3.52 -3.87
N CYS A 234 -6.17 -2.98 -4.90
CA CYS A 234 -6.56 -1.72 -5.50
C CYS A 234 -6.42 -1.74 -7.02
N TYR A 235 -7.49 -1.37 -7.72
CA TYR A 235 -7.46 -1.22 -9.19
C TYR A 235 -6.85 0.11 -9.66
N GLY A 236 -6.29 0.90 -8.74
CA GLY A 236 -5.64 2.19 -9.01
C GLY A 236 -6.61 3.33 -9.29
N THR A 237 -6.12 4.55 -9.12
CA THR A 237 -6.92 5.78 -9.28
C THR A 237 -6.21 6.87 -10.08
N SER A 238 -5.02 6.61 -10.63
CA SER A 238 -4.16 7.66 -11.23
C SER A 238 -4.77 8.37 -12.44
N THR A 239 -5.59 7.67 -13.23
CA THR A 239 -6.25 8.21 -14.43
C THR A 239 -7.77 8.16 -14.34
N GLY A 240 -8.31 7.75 -13.21
CA GLY A 240 -9.72 7.51 -12.95
C GLY A 240 -9.92 6.19 -12.22
N TRP A 241 -11.10 5.93 -11.73
CA TRP A 241 -11.45 4.68 -11.06
C TRP A 241 -12.38 3.84 -11.94
N PRO A 242 -12.09 2.56 -12.15
CA PRO A 242 -10.78 1.90 -11.95
C PRO A 242 -9.81 2.28 -13.09
N VAL A 243 -8.50 2.21 -12.84
CA VAL A 243 -7.49 2.39 -13.92
C VAL A 243 -7.61 1.28 -14.96
N ARG A 244 -7.94 0.09 -14.51
CA ARG A 244 -8.26 -1.07 -15.37
C ARG A 244 -9.49 -1.77 -14.80
N GLU A 245 -10.48 -2.02 -15.64
CA GLU A 245 -11.64 -2.81 -15.26
C GLU A 245 -11.32 -4.30 -15.44
N PRO A 246 -11.34 -5.11 -14.36
CA PRO A 246 -11.14 -6.55 -14.44
C PRO A 246 -12.41 -7.23 -14.98
N GLN A 247 -12.26 -8.46 -15.52
CA GLN A 247 -13.41 -9.26 -15.95
C GLN A 247 -14.22 -9.78 -14.75
N ASP A 248 -13.52 -10.18 -13.71
CA ASP A 248 -14.06 -10.70 -12.46
C ASP A 248 -13.04 -10.52 -11.32
N LEU A 249 -13.34 -11.05 -10.13
CA LEU A 249 -12.45 -10.95 -8.96
C LEU A 249 -11.34 -12.01 -8.91
N THR A 250 -11.03 -12.73 -9.99
CA THR A 250 -10.00 -13.79 -9.98
C THR A 250 -8.64 -13.24 -9.57
N GLY A 251 -8.21 -12.10 -10.12
CA GLY A 251 -6.92 -11.48 -9.78
C GLY A 251 -6.83 -11.11 -8.31
N VAL A 252 -7.86 -10.46 -7.80
CA VAL A 252 -7.97 -10.07 -6.37
C VAL A 252 -7.93 -11.28 -5.45
N VAL A 253 -8.64 -12.36 -5.80
CA VAL A 253 -8.65 -13.61 -5.01
C VAL A 253 -7.26 -14.25 -4.99
N LEU A 254 -6.57 -14.33 -6.12
CA LEU A 254 -5.19 -14.84 -6.17
C LEU A 254 -4.25 -14.00 -5.30
N LEU A 255 -4.36 -12.68 -5.38
CA LEU A 255 -3.59 -11.75 -4.59
C LEU A 255 -3.84 -11.93 -3.09
N CYS A 256 -5.10 -11.94 -2.66
CA CYS A 256 -5.45 -12.11 -1.26
C CYS A 256 -5.03 -13.48 -0.71
N ASN A 257 -5.21 -14.56 -1.48
CA ASN A 257 -4.79 -15.90 -1.09
C ASN A 257 -3.27 -15.98 -0.91
N ALA A 258 -2.49 -15.33 -1.79
CA ALA A 258 -1.04 -15.23 -1.64
C ALA A 258 -0.66 -14.43 -0.38
N GLY A 259 -1.30 -13.28 -0.16
CA GLY A 259 -1.11 -12.48 1.05
C GLY A 259 -1.35 -13.29 2.32
N VAL A 260 -2.47 -14.03 2.39
CA VAL A 260 -2.82 -14.86 3.55
C VAL A 260 -1.84 -16.03 3.73
N SER A 261 -1.47 -16.73 2.65
CA SER A 261 -0.63 -17.93 2.73
C SER A 261 0.85 -17.62 2.98
N GLN A 262 1.34 -16.50 2.50
CA GLN A 262 2.76 -16.15 2.53
C GLN A 262 3.16 -15.20 3.65
N SER A 263 2.22 -14.59 4.37
CA SER A 263 2.53 -13.62 5.45
C SER A 263 3.35 -14.20 6.59
N GLY A 264 3.40 -15.53 6.75
CA GLY A 264 4.08 -16.19 7.87
C GLY A 264 3.46 -15.89 9.25
N ARG A 265 2.26 -15.27 9.25
CA ARG A 265 1.50 -14.87 10.43
C ARG A 265 0.01 -14.80 10.12
N GLU A 266 -0.80 -14.59 11.16
CA GLU A 266 -2.23 -14.31 11.00
C GLU A 266 -2.45 -12.99 10.23
N VAL A 267 -3.30 -13.04 9.21
CA VAL A 267 -3.86 -11.87 8.51
C VAL A 267 -5.23 -11.58 9.12
N ASN A 268 -5.45 -10.35 9.54
CA ASN A 268 -6.63 -9.98 10.30
C ASN A 268 -7.75 -9.40 9.42
N PHE A 269 -7.40 -8.81 8.29
CA PHE A 269 -8.37 -8.25 7.35
C PHE A 269 -7.89 -8.27 5.90
N LEU A 270 -8.87 -8.34 5.00
CA LEU A 270 -8.72 -8.19 3.55
C LEU A 270 -9.70 -7.11 3.09
N HIS A 271 -9.23 -6.15 2.33
CA HIS A 271 -10.05 -5.10 1.74
C HIS A 271 -10.00 -5.21 0.21
N LEU A 272 -11.14 -5.53 -0.38
CA LEU A 272 -11.26 -5.85 -1.80
C LEU A 272 -11.94 -4.71 -2.54
N PRO A 273 -11.44 -4.34 -3.74
CA PRO A 273 -12.15 -3.43 -4.61
C PRO A 273 -13.32 -4.13 -5.28
N THR A 274 -14.42 -3.41 -5.51
CA THR A 274 -15.50 -3.85 -6.38
C THR A 274 -15.82 -2.78 -7.41
N VAL A 275 -16.10 -3.21 -8.63
CA VAL A 275 -16.57 -2.33 -9.70
C VAL A 275 -18.03 -2.64 -9.97
N SER A 276 -18.89 -1.64 -9.92
CA SER A 276 -20.34 -1.83 -10.00
C SER A 276 -20.90 -1.78 -11.40
N SER A 277 -20.07 -1.75 -12.45
CA SER A 277 -20.50 -1.48 -13.83
C SER A 277 -20.96 -2.73 -14.59
N GLY A 278 -20.87 -3.94 -14.00
CA GLY A 278 -21.20 -5.18 -14.69
C GLY A 278 -22.70 -5.46 -14.77
N GLU A 279 -23.17 -5.94 -15.95
CA GLU A 279 -24.53 -6.45 -16.09
C GLU A 279 -24.76 -7.77 -15.32
N ASP A 280 -23.68 -8.55 -15.07
CA ASP A 280 -23.70 -9.82 -14.36
C ASP A 280 -22.83 -9.77 -13.09
N VAL A 281 -23.41 -9.27 -12.02
CA VAL A 281 -22.72 -9.17 -10.70
C VAL A 281 -22.39 -10.55 -10.16
N ASP A 282 -23.24 -11.56 -10.37
CA ASP A 282 -23.02 -12.92 -9.84
C ASP A 282 -21.79 -13.55 -10.49
N ALA A 283 -21.62 -13.41 -11.80
CA ALA A 283 -20.42 -13.87 -12.49
C ALA A 283 -19.17 -13.11 -12.06
N TYR A 284 -19.29 -11.80 -11.85
CA TYR A 284 -18.17 -10.96 -11.39
C TYR A 284 -17.63 -11.36 -10.02
N VAL A 285 -18.50 -11.67 -9.07
CA VAL A 285 -18.13 -12.03 -7.70
C VAL A 285 -17.90 -13.54 -7.50
N ALA A 286 -18.21 -14.37 -8.49
CA ALA A 286 -18.09 -15.84 -8.38
C ALA A 286 -16.73 -16.32 -7.87
N PRO A 287 -15.56 -15.71 -8.24
CA PRO A 287 -14.26 -16.13 -7.72
C PRO A 287 -14.10 -16.00 -6.20
N LEU A 288 -14.95 -15.22 -5.51
CA LEU A 288 -14.91 -15.12 -4.05
C LEU A 288 -15.18 -16.48 -3.35
N ALA A 289 -15.77 -17.44 -4.05
CA ALA A 289 -15.91 -18.80 -3.54
C ALA A 289 -14.56 -19.50 -3.26
N ASP A 290 -13.49 -19.07 -3.94
CA ASP A 290 -12.13 -19.59 -3.80
C ASP A 290 -11.26 -18.77 -2.83
N LEU A 291 -11.82 -17.72 -2.21
CA LEU A 291 -11.09 -16.85 -1.28
C LEU A 291 -10.78 -17.58 0.05
N GLN A 292 -9.49 -17.71 0.35
CA GLN A 292 -8.98 -18.33 1.57
C GLN A 292 -8.70 -17.26 2.62
N THR A 293 -9.68 -16.95 3.45
CA THR A 293 -9.54 -15.89 4.46
C THR A 293 -8.72 -16.31 5.67
N ASN A 294 -8.69 -17.63 6.01
CA ASN A 294 -8.07 -18.17 7.22
C ASN A 294 -8.47 -17.41 8.50
N GLY A 295 -9.70 -16.89 8.55
CA GLY A 295 -10.22 -16.11 9.67
C GLY A 295 -10.10 -14.60 9.50
N ALA A 296 -9.45 -14.11 8.45
CA ALA A 296 -9.42 -12.69 8.14
C ALA A 296 -10.81 -12.13 7.84
N ARG A 297 -11.09 -10.94 8.35
CA ARG A 297 -12.33 -10.23 8.02
C ARG A 297 -12.23 -9.62 6.63
N VAL A 298 -13.27 -9.81 5.83
CA VAL A 298 -13.35 -9.24 4.48
C VAL A 298 -14.16 -7.93 4.51
N TYR A 299 -13.62 -6.91 3.89
CA TYR A 299 -14.27 -5.64 3.59
C TYR A 299 -14.34 -5.47 2.07
N ILE A 300 -15.45 -4.91 1.60
CA ILE A 300 -15.71 -4.68 0.18
C ILE A 300 -16.22 -3.25 -0.01
#